data_476d6e3ba2b9aa625afe58f974b6c6a6
#
_entry.id   476d6e3ba2b9aa625afe58f974b6c6a6
#
_cell.length_a   1.000
_cell.length_b   1.000
_cell.length_c   1.000
_cell.angle_alpha   90.00
_cell.angle_beta   90.00
_cell.angle_gamma   90.00
#
_symmetry.space_group_name_H-M   'P 1'
#
loop_
_entity.id
_entity.type
_entity.pdbx_description
1 polymer ?
#
loop_
_entity_poly.entity_id
_entity_poly.type
_entity_poly.pdbx_seq_one_letter_code
_entity_poly.pdbx_strand_id
1 'polypeptide(L)'
;NRQQFVLPAVERLKSNLLQNEEYKNKIALFIVDNSQNLPKIDGVTIIPNENLGGAGGFTRGLINLQETEGYTHCLFMDDDASCEVESIKRTLSFLEYSTQSTQCVAGAMLREAESFRQHENGARFDGLCSPNKCGLDLRYIHDLLVNEEEEHIDYGGWWFFAFPIKDIKNYAFPYFVRGDDIGFGLKHKFNTVTLNGISTWQE
;
A
#
# COMPACT_ATOMS: atom_id res chain seq x y z
N ASN A 1 8.06 -12.75 -14.62
CA ASN A 1 7.06 -13.64 -14.03
C ASN A 1 7.25 -13.67 -12.51
N ARG A 2 6.35 -13.03 -11.75
CA ARG A 2 6.45 -12.88 -10.29
C ARG A 2 5.48 -13.80 -9.53
N GLN A 3 4.92 -14.81 -10.16
CA GLN A 3 3.99 -15.77 -9.51
C GLN A 3 4.55 -16.35 -8.21
N GLN A 4 5.85 -16.57 -8.15
CA GLN A 4 6.51 -17.13 -6.96
C GLN A 4 6.39 -16.23 -5.71
N PHE A 5 6.19 -14.93 -5.88
CA PHE A 5 5.94 -13.98 -4.78
C PHE A 5 4.44 -13.81 -4.54
N VAL A 6 3.68 -13.63 -5.62
CA VAL A 6 2.23 -13.34 -5.58
C VAL A 6 1.45 -14.50 -4.98
N LEU A 7 1.64 -15.75 -5.43
CA LEU A 7 0.80 -16.86 -4.99
C LEU A 7 0.89 -17.16 -3.48
N PRO A 8 2.08 -17.21 -2.85
CA PRO A 8 2.18 -17.37 -1.40
C PRO A 8 1.57 -16.20 -0.62
N ALA A 9 1.77 -14.96 -1.10
CA ALA A 9 1.18 -13.78 -0.46
C ALA A 9 -0.35 -13.82 -0.51
N VAL A 10 -0.92 -14.16 -1.66
CA VAL A 10 -2.38 -14.30 -1.85
C VAL A 10 -2.95 -15.38 -0.94
N GLU A 11 -2.33 -16.55 -0.84
CA GLU A 11 -2.82 -17.63 0.03
C GLU A 11 -2.80 -17.21 1.50
N ARG A 12 -1.76 -16.51 1.93
CA ARG A 12 -1.66 -15.95 3.27
C ARG A 12 -2.75 -14.90 3.55
N LEU A 13 -2.99 -13.98 2.63
CA LEU A 13 -4.03 -12.96 2.78
C LEU A 13 -5.43 -13.57 2.74
N LYS A 14 -5.65 -14.55 1.86
CA LYS A 14 -6.91 -15.27 1.75
C LYS A 14 -7.26 -15.98 3.06
N SER A 15 -6.35 -16.79 3.59
CA SER A 15 -6.60 -17.55 4.81
C SER A 15 -6.80 -16.68 6.05
N ASN A 16 -6.08 -15.56 6.15
CA ASN A 16 -6.10 -14.71 7.36
C ASN A 16 -7.10 -13.56 7.31
N LEU A 17 -7.54 -13.15 6.12
CA LEU A 17 -8.46 -12.01 5.94
C LEU A 17 -9.75 -12.43 5.24
N LEU A 18 -9.69 -12.98 4.02
CA LEU A 18 -10.89 -13.23 3.22
C LEU A 18 -11.74 -14.39 3.77
N GLN A 19 -11.13 -15.35 4.46
CA GLN A 19 -11.80 -16.47 5.12
C GLN A 19 -12.02 -16.25 6.62
N ASN A 20 -11.55 -15.14 7.17
CA ASN A 20 -11.72 -14.81 8.57
C ASN A 20 -13.07 -14.14 8.80
N GLU A 21 -13.86 -14.62 9.77
CA GLU A 21 -15.22 -14.15 10.07
C GLU A 21 -15.30 -12.63 10.36
N GLU A 22 -14.24 -12.06 10.94
CA GLU A 22 -14.17 -10.64 11.27
C GLU A 22 -13.91 -9.74 10.05
N TYR A 23 -13.18 -10.25 9.04
CA TYR A 23 -12.67 -9.43 7.92
C TYR A 23 -13.28 -9.79 6.56
N LYS A 24 -13.86 -10.98 6.37
CA LYS A 24 -14.36 -11.49 5.09
C LYS A 24 -15.36 -10.60 4.37
N ASN A 25 -16.10 -9.76 5.13
CA ASN A 25 -17.08 -8.82 4.58
C ASN A 25 -16.55 -7.36 4.53
N LYS A 26 -15.31 -7.13 4.95
CA LYS A 26 -14.69 -5.80 5.02
C LYS A 26 -13.55 -5.64 4.03
N ILE A 27 -12.92 -6.73 3.62
CA ILE A 27 -11.72 -6.72 2.77
C ILE A 27 -11.98 -7.58 1.53
N ALA A 28 -11.59 -7.07 0.37
CA ALA A 28 -11.52 -7.82 -0.87
C ALA A 28 -10.12 -7.70 -1.48
N LEU A 29 -9.69 -8.70 -2.22
CA LEU A 29 -8.39 -8.73 -2.87
C LEU A 29 -8.56 -8.67 -4.40
N PHE A 30 -7.93 -7.66 -4.99
CA PHE A 30 -7.85 -7.45 -6.43
C PHE A 30 -6.40 -7.59 -6.86
N ILE A 31 -6.15 -8.33 -7.92
CA ILE A 31 -4.82 -8.48 -8.51
C ILE A 31 -4.88 -8.04 -9.96
N VAL A 32 -4.07 -7.06 -10.32
CA VAL A 32 -3.89 -6.66 -11.72
C VAL A 32 -2.74 -7.47 -12.31
N ASP A 33 -3.09 -8.38 -13.20
CA ASP A 33 -2.13 -9.32 -13.79
C ASP A 33 -1.59 -8.79 -15.13
N ASN A 34 -0.48 -8.06 -15.06
CA ASN A 34 0.23 -7.54 -16.22
C ASN A 34 0.88 -8.63 -17.10
N SER A 35 1.01 -9.84 -16.58
CA SER A 35 1.59 -10.99 -17.30
C SER A 35 0.52 -11.89 -17.92
N GLN A 36 -0.73 -11.72 -17.52
CA GLN A 36 -1.91 -12.50 -17.95
C GLN A 36 -1.70 -14.02 -17.82
N ASN A 37 -1.05 -14.42 -16.74
CA ASN A 37 -0.68 -15.82 -16.54
C ASN A 37 -1.02 -16.36 -15.13
N LEU A 38 -1.70 -15.58 -14.31
CA LEU A 38 -2.16 -16.06 -13.01
C LEU A 38 -3.32 -17.06 -13.18
N PRO A 39 -3.33 -18.14 -12.43
CA PRO A 39 -4.47 -19.05 -12.38
C PRO A 39 -5.66 -18.35 -11.70
N LYS A 40 -6.87 -18.82 -12.03
CA LYS A 40 -8.05 -18.39 -11.26
C LYS A 40 -7.92 -18.80 -9.80
N ILE A 41 -8.12 -17.85 -8.90
CA ILE A 41 -8.05 -18.06 -7.45
C ILE A 41 -9.42 -17.74 -6.85
N ASP A 42 -10.00 -18.70 -6.16
CA ASP A 42 -11.30 -18.54 -5.54
C ASP A 42 -11.30 -17.47 -4.46
N GLY A 43 -12.30 -16.55 -4.52
CA GLY A 43 -12.41 -15.41 -3.60
C GLY A 43 -11.48 -14.23 -3.93
N VAL A 44 -10.75 -14.26 -5.05
CA VAL A 44 -9.84 -13.19 -5.49
C VAL A 44 -10.26 -12.69 -6.87
N THR A 45 -10.32 -11.38 -7.06
CA THR A 45 -10.58 -10.77 -8.36
C THR A 45 -9.27 -10.58 -9.11
N ILE A 46 -9.10 -11.28 -10.23
CA ILE A 46 -7.93 -11.14 -11.10
C ILE A 46 -8.33 -10.34 -12.33
N ILE A 47 -7.64 -9.23 -12.58
CA ILE A 47 -7.87 -8.30 -13.67
C ILE A 47 -6.73 -8.46 -14.67
N PRO A 48 -6.96 -9.07 -15.84
CA PRO A 48 -5.93 -9.13 -16.88
C PRO A 48 -5.64 -7.72 -17.40
N ASN A 49 -4.37 -7.41 -17.58
CA ASN A 49 -3.93 -6.11 -18.04
C ASN A 49 -2.73 -6.23 -18.99
N GLU A 50 -2.53 -5.22 -19.81
CA GLU A 50 -1.28 -5.06 -20.55
C GLU A 50 -0.20 -4.50 -19.60
N ASN A 51 1.06 -4.88 -19.83
CA ASN A 51 2.15 -4.35 -19.01
C ASN A 51 2.45 -2.88 -19.36
N LEU A 52 1.78 -2.00 -18.66
CA LEU A 52 1.96 -0.54 -18.74
C LEU A 52 2.75 0.01 -17.54
N GLY A 53 3.58 -0.82 -16.92
CA GLY A 53 4.35 -0.48 -15.72
C GLY A 53 3.50 -0.41 -14.45
N GLY A 54 4.09 0.08 -13.35
CA GLY A 54 3.41 0.24 -12.07
C GLY A 54 2.21 1.17 -12.17
N ALA A 55 2.40 2.36 -12.71
CA ALA A 55 1.33 3.35 -12.90
C ALA A 55 0.11 2.78 -13.62
N GLY A 56 0.32 2.01 -14.70
CA GLY A 56 -0.76 1.39 -15.46
C GLY A 56 -1.49 0.31 -14.69
N GLY A 57 -0.75 -0.55 -13.99
CA GLY A 57 -1.32 -1.62 -13.16
C GLY A 57 -2.17 -1.09 -12.01
N PHE A 58 -1.62 -0.20 -11.20
CA PHE A 58 -2.33 0.40 -10.07
C PHE A 58 -3.54 1.23 -10.53
N THR A 59 -3.39 2.02 -11.59
CA THR A 59 -4.52 2.78 -12.17
C THR A 59 -5.63 1.86 -12.67
N ARG A 60 -5.31 0.76 -13.33
CA ARG A 60 -6.30 -0.22 -13.79
C ARG A 60 -7.07 -0.84 -12.62
N GLY A 61 -6.37 -1.20 -11.55
CA GLY A 61 -6.98 -1.71 -10.32
C GLY A 61 -7.92 -0.67 -9.68
N LEU A 62 -7.47 0.57 -9.57
CA LEU A 62 -8.26 1.66 -8.99
C LEU A 62 -9.53 1.96 -9.79
N ILE A 63 -9.45 2.01 -11.12
CA ILE A 63 -10.63 2.21 -11.99
C ILE A 63 -11.64 1.07 -11.75
N ASN A 64 -11.19 -0.17 -11.77
CA ASN A 64 -12.06 -1.32 -11.54
C ASN A 64 -12.72 -1.26 -10.15
N LEU A 65 -11.96 -0.84 -9.14
CA LEU A 65 -12.48 -0.69 -7.79
C LEU A 65 -13.54 0.43 -7.70
N GLN A 66 -13.35 1.55 -8.39
CA GLN A 66 -14.32 2.66 -8.42
C GLN A 66 -15.60 2.30 -9.18
N GLU A 67 -15.52 1.43 -10.18
CA GLU A 67 -16.66 0.90 -10.91
C GLU A 67 -17.43 -0.17 -10.11
N THR A 68 -16.85 -0.69 -9.05
CA THR A 68 -17.45 -1.70 -8.18
C THR A 68 -18.03 -1.04 -6.93
N GLU A 69 -19.33 -1.18 -6.72
CA GLU A 69 -19.99 -0.60 -5.56
C GLU A 69 -19.56 -1.25 -4.23
N GLY A 70 -19.60 -0.47 -3.15
CA GLY A 70 -19.44 -0.96 -1.79
C GLY A 70 -18.07 -0.73 -1.18
N TYR A 71 -17.06 -0.32 -1.94
CA TYR A 71 -15.73 -0.02 -1.41
C TYR A 71 -15.57 1.47 -1.07
N THR A 72 -14.90 1.75 0.03
CA THR A 72 -14.65 3.11 0.51
C THR A 72 -13.18 3.50 0.42
N HIS A 73 -12.29 2.53 0.59
CA HIS A 73 -10.84 2.71 0.59
C HIS A 73 -10.15 1.70 -0.33
N CYS A 74 -8.98 2.08 -0.80
CA CYS A 74 -8.05 1.22 -1.53
C CYS A 74 -6.74 1.12 -0.75
N LEU A 75 -6.16 -0.06 -0.70
CA LEU A 75 -4.79 -0.29 -0.27
C LEU A 75 -3.98 -0.73 -1.49
N PHE A 76 -3.02 0.09 -1.92
CA PHE A 76 -2.03 -0.30 -2.90
C PHE A 76 -0.89 -1.07 -2.24
N MET A 77 -0.49 -2.17 -2.86
CA MET A 77 0.64 -2.98 -2.44
C MET A 77 1.39 -3.50 -3.67
N ASP A 78 2.70 -3.39 -3.66
CA ASP A 78 3.56 -4.02 -4.68
C ASP A 78 3.55 -5.55 -4.54
N ASP A 79 3.78 -6.23 -5.66
CA ASP A 79 3.76 -7.70 -5.74
C ASP A 79 4.99 -8.38 -5.11
N ASP A 80 6.04 -7.62 -4.81
CA ASP A 80 7.27 -8.04 -4.14
C ASP A 80 7.44 -7.44 -2.73
N ALA A 81 6.50 -6.61 -2.30
CA ALA A 81 6.46 -6.13 -0.92
C ALA A 81 5.75 -7.14 -0.02
N SER A 82 6.46 -7.67 0.97
CA SER A 82 5.86 -8.52 1.99
C SER A 82 5.41 -7.69 3.19
N CYS A 83 4.26 -8.00 3.79
CA CYS A 83 3.82 -7.38 5.03
C CYS A 83 3.22 -8.42 5.97
N GLU A 84 3.25 -8.14 7.27
CA GLU A 84 2.44 -8.89 8.21
C GLU A 84 0.96 -8.58 8.01
N VAL A 85 0.12 -9.59 8.14
CA VAL A 85 -1.35 -9.43 8.03
C VAL A 85 -1.88 -8.40 9.03
N GLU A 86 -1.20 -8.28 10.17
CA GLU A 86 -1.51 -7.30 11.20
C GLU A 86 -1.38 -5.85 10.72
N SER A 87 -0.47 -5.55 9.79
CA SER A 87 -0.38 -4.21 9.17
C SER A 87 -1.69 -3.82 8.46
N ILE A 88 -2.31 -4.77 7.74
CA ILE A 88 -3.58 -4.54 7.06
C ILE A 88 -4.73 -4.37 8.06
N LYS A 89 -4.79 -5.20 9.10
CA LYS A 89 -5.82 -5.11 10.15
C LYS A 89 -5.76 -3.79 10.90
N ARG A 90 -4.55 -3.33 11.27
CA ARG A 90 -4.33 -2.04 11.94
C ARG A 90 -4.74 -0.87 11.04
N THR A 91 -4.38 -0.94 9.77
CA THR A 91 -4.78 0.07 8.78
C THR A 91 -6.30 0.16 8.66
N LEU A 92 -6.99 -0.98 8.53
CA LEU A 92 -8.45 -1.02 8.49
C LEU A 92 -9.05 -0.40 9.75
N SER A 93 -8.62 -0.85 10.93
CA SER A 93 -9.13 -0.33 12.20
C SER A 93 -8.89 1.18 12.34
N PHE A 94 -7.70 1.67 11.99
CA PHE A 94 -7.39 3.09 12.03
C PHE A 94 -8.33 3.90 11.12
N LEU A 95 -8.53 3.46 9.89
CA LEU A 95 -9.40 4.12 8.92
C LEU A 95 -10.89 4.06 9.32
N GLU A 96 -11.34 2.95 9.92
CA GLU A 96 -12.71 2.83 10.45
C GLU A 96 -13.00 3.84 11.59
N TYR A 97 -12.00 4.16 12.39
CA TYR A 97 -12.14 5.13 13.49
C TYR A 97 -11.77 6.56 13.12
N SER A 98 -11.21 6.78 11.94
CA SER A 98 -10.82 8.12 11.49
C SER A 98 -12.07 8.99 11.26
N THR A 99 -12.02 10.22 11.76
CA THR A 99 -13.06 11.24 11.54
C THR A 99 -12.78 12.08 10.28
N GLN A 100 -11.62 11.93 9.67
CA GLN A 100 -11.19 12.69 8.51
C GLN A 100 -11.43 11.91 7.22
N SER A 101 -12.23 12.44 6.32
CA SER A 101 -12.60 11.78 5.06
C SER A 101 -11.44 11.64 4.05
N THR A 102 -10.35 12.39 4.24
CA THR A 102 -9.14 12.35 3.39
C THR A 102 -7.97 11.64 4.06
N GLN A 103 -8.24 10.90 5.14
CA GLN A 103 -7.20 10.20 5.90
C GLN A 103 -6.59 9.08 5.07
N CYS A 104 -5.27 9.06 5.01
CA CYS A 104 -4.48 8.03 4.36
C CYS A 104 -3.44 7.44 5.31
N VAL A 105 -3.04 6.21 5.05
CA VAL A 105 -1.99 5.52 5.79
C VAL A 105 -0.89 5.09 4.83
N ALA A 106 0.33 5.54 5.09
CA ALA A 106 1.53 5.03 4.43
C ALA A 106 2.21 4.02 5.36
N GLY A 107 2.50 2.83 4.84
CA GLY A 107 3.27 1.82 5.56
C GLY A 107 4.77 2.06 5.41
N ALA A 108 5.50 1.88 6.50
CA ALA A 108 6.95 1.96 6.46
C ALA A 108 7.54 0.88 5.55
N MET A 109 8.63 1.19 4.87
CA MET A 109 9.46 0.19 4.20
C MET A 109 10.63 -0.18 5.09
N LEU A 110 10.78 -1.45 5.35
CA LEU A 110 11.93 -2.05 6.02
C LEU A 110 12.77 -2.83 5.01
N ARG A 111 14.05 -2.99 5.29
CA ARG A 111 14.94 -3.78 4.43
C ARG A 111 14.74 -5.26 4.68
N GLU A 112 14.61 -6.05 3.65
CA GLU A 112 14.46 -7.50 3.81
C GLU A 112 15.70 -8.15 4.43
N ALA A 113 16.90 -7.75 4.01
CA ALA A 113 18.16 -8.25 4.56
C ALA A 113 18.41 -7.85 6.02
N GLU A 114 17.86 -6.72 6.48
CA GLU A 114 17.94 -6.21 7.85
C GLU A 114 16.52 -5.82 8.30
N SER A 115 15.70 -6.80 8.62
CA SER A 115 14.25 -6.64 8.86
C SER A 115 13.83 -5.65 9.96
N PHE A 116 14.81 -5.17 10.73
CA PHE A 116 14.68 -4.14 11.76
C PHE A 116 15.12 -2.74 11.28
N ARG A 117 15.72 -2.63 10.10
CA ARG A 117 16.25 -1.37 9.55
C ARG A 117 15.19 -0.71 8.67
N GLN A 118 14.74 0.48 9.08
CA GLN A 118 13.79 1.26 8.31
C GLN A 118 14.48 1.94 7.14
N HIS A 119 13.91 1.79 5.94
CA HIS A 119 14.35 2.52 4.76
C HIS A 119 13.60 3.85 4.65
N GLU A 120 12.28 3.82 4.84
CA GLU A 120 11.42 4.99 4.71
C GLU A 120 10.13 4.80 5.53
N ASN A 121 9.59 5.89 6.07
CA ASN A 121 8.28 5.92 6.71
C ASN A 121 7.53 7.21 6.32
N GLY A 122 6.96 7.22 5.12
CA GLY A 122 6.47 8.42 4.45
C GLY A 122 7.61 9.25 3.86
N ALA A 123 7.30 10.16 2.94
CA ALA A 123 8.31 10.98 2.27
C ALA A 123 7.83 12.39 1.95
N ARG A 124 8.78 13.28 1.73
CA ARG A 124 8.57 14.67 1.30
C ARG A 124 9.11 14.89 -0.09
N PHE A 125 8.56 15.91 -0.75
CA PHE A 125 9.00 16.33 -2.07
C PHE A 125 9.06 17.88 -2.16
N ASP A 126 10.26 18.40 -2.28
CA ASP A 126 10.54 19.82 -2.49
C ASP A 126 11.28 20.10 -3.82
N GLY A 127 11.13 19.21 -4.78
CA GLY A 127 11.91 19.12 -6.01
C GLY A 127 12.85 17.89 -5.99
N LEU A 128 13.13 17.37 -4.80
CA LEU A 128 13.83 16.10 -4.56
C LEU A 128 13.03 15.25 -3.60
N CYS A 129 13.09 13.93 -3.80
CA CYS A 129 12.47 12.98 -2.87
C CYS A 129 13.32 12.88 -1.61
N SER A 130 12.70 13.05 -0.46
CA SER A 130 13.36 12.97 0.85
C SER A 130 12.57 11.98 1.73
N PRO A 131 13.08 10.74 1.91
CA PRO A 131 12.43 9.78 2.78
C PRO A 131 12.47 10.24 4.22
N ASN A 132 11.34 10.19 4.90
CA ASN A 132 11.26 10.48 6.32
C ASN A 132 11.79 9.29 7.13
N LYS A 133 12.42 9.58 8.27
CA LYS A 133 12.83 8.57 9.27
C LYS A 133 13.68 7.44 8.70
N CYS A 134 14.53 7.77 7.72
CA CYS A 134 15.42 6.84 7.05
C CYS A 134 16.54 6.36 7.97
N GLY A 135 16.84 5.05 7.93
CA GLY A 135 17.97 4.44 8.63
C GLY A 135 17.75 4.10 10.10
N LEU A 136 16.55 4.34 10.64
CA LEU A 136 16.23 3.97 12.02
C LEU A 136 16.39 2.46 12.25
N ASP A 137 16.93 2.10 13.40
CA ASP A 137 17.04 0.72 13.87
C ASP A 137 15.96 0.45 14.92
N LEU A 138 14.87 -0.17 14.49
CA LEU A 138 13.66 -0.37 15.31
C LEU A 138 13.83 -1.33 16.50
N ARG A 139 15.05 -1.81 16.76
CA ARG A 139 15.40 -2.55 17.98
C ARG A 139 15.71 -1.62 19.16
N TYR A 140 15.96 -0.34 18.90
CA TYR A 140 16.27 0.64 19.90
C TYR A 140 15.07 1.51 20.25
N ILE A 141 14.82 1.66 21.54
CA ILE A 141 13.68 2.47 22.03
C ILE A 141 13.75 3.93 21.57
N HIS A 142 14.96 4.50 21.48
CA HIS A 142 15.16 5.86 20.98
C HIS A 142 14.61 5.99 19.54
N ASP A 143 14.97 5.07 18.65
CA ASP A 143 14.57 5.11 17.26
C ASP A 143 13.05 4.82 17.09
N LEU A 144 12.48 3.98 17.97
CA LEU A 144 11.03 3.80 18.04
C LEU A 144 10.30 5.08 18.45
N LEU A 145 10.82 5.83 19.40
CA LEU A 145 10.25 7.11 19.82
C LEU A 145 10.37 8.17 18.71
N VAL A 146 11.51 8.24 18.03
CA VAL A 146 11.68 9.09 16.85
C VAL A 146 10.68 8.70 15.74
N ASN A 147 10.42 7.41 15.59
CA ASN A 147 9.48 6.91 14.59
C ASN A 147 8.01 7.32 14.87
N GLU A 148 7.66 7.61 16.13
CA GLU A 148 6.34 8.13 16.53
C GLU A 148 6.18 9.65 16.31
N GLU A 149 7.26 10.39 16.09
CA GLU A 149 7.17 11.84 15.88
C GLU A 149 6.37 12.14 14.60
N GLU A 150 5.46 13.10 14.70
CA GLU A 150 4.71 13.55 13.53
C GLU A 150 5.60 14.35 12.59
N GLU A 151 5.61 13.98 11.33
CA GLU A 151 6.30 14.69 10.26
C GLU A 151 5.35 14.94 9.07
N HIS A 152 5.61 16.02 8.33
CA HIS A 152 4.88 16.27 7.10
C HIS A 152 5.18 15.20 6.06
N ILE A 153 4.14 14.68 5.41
CA ILE A 153 4.22 13.64 4.38
C ILE A 153 3.52 14.13 3.13
N ASP A 154 4.24 14.27 2.04
CA ASP A 154 3.70 14.65 0.73
C ASP A 154 3.16 13.44 -0.05
N TYR A 155 3.79 12.27 0.12
CA TYR A 155 3.37 11.02 -0.53
C TYR A 155 3.78 9.78 0.28
N GLY A 156 3.09 8.68 0.04
CA GLY A 156 3.44 7.34 0.54
C GLY A 156 3.76 6.41 -0.62
N GLY A 157 4.79 5.59 -0.46
CA GLY A 157 5.17 4.59 -1.46
C GLY A 157 4.09 3.52 -1.64
N TRP A 158 3.93 3.03 -2.86
CA TRP A 158 2.86 2.09 -3.20
C TRP A 158 3.17 0.63 -2.82
N TRP A 159 4.27 0.40 -2.14
CA TRP A 159 4.47 -0.87 -1.44
C TRP A 159 3.44 -1.09 -0.33
N PHE A 160 2.90 0.01 0.27
CA PHE A 160 1.78 -0.03 1.20
C PHE A 160 1.19 1.39 1.36
N PHE A 161 0.13 1.69 0.61
CA PHE A 161 -0.52 2.99 0.69
C PHE A 161 -2.05 2.85 0.67
N ALA A 162 -2.70 3.15 1.79
CA ALA A 162 -4.15 3.09 1.95
C ALA A 162 -4.77 4.48 1.88
N PHE A 163 -5.82 4.64 1.07
CA PHE A 163 -6.46 5.92 0.84
C PHE A 163 -7.95 5.79 0.49
N PRO A 164 -8.78 6.83 0.75
CA PRO A 164 -10.19 6.85 0.37
C PRO A 164 -10.34 7.02 -1.15
N ILE A 165 -11.28 6.29 -1.78
CA ILE A 165 -11.46 6.29 -3.24
C ILE A 165 -12.50 7.30 -3.74
N LYS A 166 -13.36 7.81 -2.86
CA LYS A 166 -14.53 8.63 -3.23
C LYS A 166 -14.20 9.87 -4.06
N ASP A 167 -13.12 10.54 -3.72
CA ASP A 167 -12.74 11.84 -4.33
C ASP A 167 -11.56 11.72 -5.30
N ILE A 168 -11.16 10.50 -5.64
CA ILE A 168 -10.08 10.26 -6.60
C ILE A 168 -10.61 10.51 -8.02
N LYS A 169 -10.18 11.62 -8.61
CA LYS A 169 -10.52 12.03 -9.98
C LYS A 169 -9.32 12.02 -10.92
N ASN A 170 -8.13 12.00 -10.37
CA ASN A 170 -6.89 12.03 -11.12
C ASN A 170 -6.15 10.71 -10.91
N TYR A 171 -5.84 10.05 -11.99
CA TYR A 171 -5.03 8.83 -11.95
C TYR A 171 -3.54 9.18 -12.00
N ALA A 172 -2.71 8.18 -11.73
CA ALA A 172 -1.27 8.34 -11.86
C ALA A 172 -0.89 8.77 -13.27
N PHE A 173 0.07 9.68 -13.37
CA PHE A 173 0.68 9.96 -14.67
C PHE A 173 1.37 8.67 -15.16
N PRO A 174 1.31 8.34 -16.46
CA PRO A 174 1.80 7.07 -16.98
C PRO A 174 3.33 6.99 -17.04
N TYR A 175 3.99 7.22 -15.90
CA TYR A 175 5.39 6.85 -15.73
C TYR A 175 5.51 5.33 -15.74
N PHE A 176 6.42 4.82 -16.54
CA PHE A 176 6.55 3.36 -16.65
C PHE A 176 7.21 2.72 -15.41
N VAL A 177 8.15 3.42 -14.77
CA VAL A 177 9.01 2.83 -13.73
C VAL A 177 8.92 3.53 -12.37
N ARG A 178 8.91 4.85 -12.29
CA ARG A 178 8.97 5.59 -11.02
C ARG A 178 8.26 6.94 -11.11
N GLY A 179 7.80 7.45 -9.96
CA GLY A 179 7.21 8.77 -9.82
C GLY A 179 5.68 8.77 -9.87
N ASP A 180 5.07 7.62 -10.03
CA ASP A 180 3.62 7.41 -10.02
C ASP A 180 3.03 7.70 -8.63
N ASP A 181 3.62 7.17 -7.57
CA ASP A 181 3.28 7.40 -6.17
C ASP A 181 3.47 8.87 -5.75
N ILE A 182 4.61 9.46 -6.15
CA ILE A 182 4.92 10.88 -5.88
C ILE A 182 3.89 11.78 -6.54
N GLY A 183 3.70 11.63 -7.86
CA GLY A 183 2.76 12.45 -8.62
C GLY A 183 1.32 12.31 -8.13
N PHE A 184 0.92 11.11 -7.72
CA PHE A 184 -0.40 10.83 -7.17
C PHE A 184 -0.59 11.50 -5.80
N GLY A 185 0.38 11.37 -4.88
CA GLY A 185 0.34 12.00 -3.56
C GLY A 185 0.26 13.52 -3.64
N LEU A 186 1.17 14.15 -4.41
CA LEU A 186 1.21 15.60 -4.60
C LEU A 186 -0.08 16.14 -5.22
N LYS A 187 -0.70 15.40 -6.14
CA LYS A 187 -1.92 15.81 -6.81
C LYS A 187 -3.13 15.84 -5.89
N HIS A 188 -3.24 14.87 -5.01
CA HIS A 188 -4.43 14.70 -4.15
C HIS A 188 -4.30 15.39 -2.79
N LYS A 189 -3.08 15.71 -2.35
CA LYS A 189 -2.81 16.35 -1.05
C LYS A 189 -3.54 15.65 0.10
N PHE A 190 -3.34 14.36 0.20
CA PHE A 190 -3.93 13.54 1.24
C PHE A 190 -3.47 13.97 2.65
N ASN A 191 -4.31 13.71 3.64
CA ASN A 191 -3.88 13.72 5.03
C ASN A 191 -3.23 12.38 5.36
N THR A 192 -1.94 12.25 5.06
CA THR A 192 -1.20 11.01 5.19
C THR A 192 -0.55 10.90 6.57
N VAL A 193 -0.71 9.77 7.23
CA VAL A 193 -0.02 9.41 8.48
C VAL A 193 0.74 8.13 8.32
N THR A 194 1.72 7.95 9.21
CA THR A 194 2.43 6.69 9.42
C THR A 194 2.21 6.23 10.85
N LEU A 195 2.14 4.93 11.07
CA LEU A 195 1.85 4.34 12.38
C LEU A 195 2.83 3.19 12.65
N ASN A 196 3.38 3.15 13.85
CA ASN A 196 4.21 2.02 14.25
C ASN A 196 3.44 0.70 14.18
N GLY A 197 4.08 -0.33 13.61
CA GLY A 197 3.48 -1.63 13.38
C GLY A 197 2.67 -1.74 12.09
N ILE A 198 2.78 -0.74 11.20
CA ILE A 198 2.31 -0.83 9.80
C ILE A 198 3.52 -0.70 8.89
N SER A 199 3.96 -1.81 8.36
CA SER A 199 5.20 -1.88 7.57
C SER A 199 5.19 -3.02 6.56
N THR A 200 6.10 -2.89 5.60
CA THR A 200 6.45 -3.91 4.60
C THR A 200 7.94 -4.15 4.59
N TRP A 201 8.35 -5.28 4.03
CA TRP A 201 9.74 -5.61 3.75
C TRP A 201 9.94 -5.74 2.24
N GLN A 202 11.01 -5.16 1.75
CA GLN A 202 11.39 -5.21 0.34
C GLN A 202 12.91 -5.17 0.20
N GLU A 203 13.47 -5.75 -0.91
CA GLU A 203 14.89 -5.70 -1.24
C GLU A 203 15.40 -4.29 -1.64
#